data_3a3ec423e461065399d43767020a58a2
#
_entry.id   3a3ec423e461065399d43767020a58a2
#
_cell.length_a   1.000
_cell.length_b   1.000
_cell.length_c   1.000
_cell.angle_alpha   90.00
_cell.angle_beta   90.00
_cell.angle_gamma   90.00
#
_symmetry.space_group_name_H-M   'P 1'
#
loop_
_entity.id
_entity.type
_entity.pdbx_description
1 polymer ?
#
loop_
_entity_poly.entity_id
_entity_poly.type
_entity_poly.pdbx_seq_one_letter_code
_entity_poly.pdbx_strand_id
1 'polypeptide(L)'
;MTVFSKKMTATIPAMLLCALLSGATTMSYADTTNPNAPVSLIEQWDKTFPESAKVDHRKVTFQNRYGITLVGDLYLPKDRGERKLAAIAVSGPFGAVKEQSSGLYAQTLAEQGFVTLAFDPSYTGESGGYPRNVASPDINTEDFSAAVDFLGLQKEVDRNRIGLLGICGWGGMALNDAAMDTRVKAVATSVMYDMSRAMGHGVGDGKDRYTTADRRAVLQYLNAQRWKDAANGTFAPGGHDIYVDDKGNVSAAARILPETLPANPNPVLKEFFDYYRMPRGFHARSVNSTGAWNATMPLSFMNMPLLSYASEVTIPTLIVTGEQAHSRYFAEDAFKAIGSKEKALVIVPGANHVDLYDNAAGKIPFATFAQFFKTNLK
;
A
#
# COMPACT_ATOMS: atom_id res chain seq x y z
N MET A 1 16.94 30.64 73.56
CA MET A 1 16.46 29.60 74.50
C MET A 1 16.09 28.40 73.71
N THR A 2 16.76 27.35 74.00
CA THR A 2 16.95 26.01 73.50
C THR A 2 15.70 25.30 73.01
N VAL A 3 15.73 24.68 71.78
CA VAL A 3 14.74 23.74 71.29
C VAL A 3 15.44 22.40 70.98
N PHE A 4 14.96 21.34 71.64
CA PHE A 4 15.44 19.99 71.46
C PHE A 4 14.76 19.30 70.27
N SER A 5 15.56 18.69 69.42
CA SER A 5 15.19 17.77 68.36
C SER A 5 15.00 16.33 68.91
N LYS A 6 13.89 15.67 68.60
CA LYS A 6 13.72 14.22 68.76
C LYS A 6 13.64 13.57 67.34
N LYS A 7 14.64 12.73 67.04
CA LYS A 7 14.60 11.76 65.93
C LYS A 7 13.70 10.60 66.31
N MET A 8 12.74 10.27 65.46
CA MET A 8 12.02 9.00 65.49
C MET A 8 12.46 8.16 64.31
N THR A 9 13.07 7.02 64.58
CA THR A 9 13.38 5.95 63.64
C THR A 9 12.17 5.05 63.48
N ALA A 10 11.61 4.92 62.25
CA ALA A 10 10.58 3.96 61.93
C ALA A 10 11.17 2.88 61.05
N THR A 11 11.15 1.68 61.55
CA THR A 11 11.44 0.41 60.84
C THR A 11 10.28 0.02 59.94
N ILE A 12 10.56 -0.18 58.64
CA ILE A 12 9.58 -0.68 57.65
C ILE A 12 9.82 -2.19 57.49
N PRO A 13 8.78 -3.03 57.57
CA PRO A 13 8.90 -4.47 57.27
C PRO A 13 8.89 -4.67 55.73
N ALA A 14 9.80 -5.54 55.26
CA ALA A 14 9.89 -5.98 53.88
C ALA A 14 8.63 -6.80 53.51
N MET A 15 7.78 -6.28 52.65
CA MET A 15 6.76 -7.06 51.95
C MET A 15 7.33 -7.57 50.63
N LEU A 16 7.34 -8.89 50.48
CA LEU A 16 7.69 -9.63 49.28
C LEU A 16 6.59 -9.39 48.25
N LEU A 17 6.91 -8.62 47.18
CA LEU A 17 6.00 -8.36 46.07
C LEU A 17 6.29 -9.38 44.95
N CYS A 18 5.43 -10.39 44.80
CA CYS A 18 5.40 -11.26 43.63
C CYS A 18 5.00 -10.46 42.42
N ALA A 19 5.95 -10.18 41.54
CA ALA A 19 5.70 -9.58 40.24
C ALA A 19 5.12 -10.62 39.28
N LEU A 20 3.83 -10.57 39.03
CA LEU A 20 3.20 -11.19 37.87
C LEU A 20 3.63 -10.44 36.62
N LEU A 21 4.50 -11.07 35.83
CA LEU A 21 4.86 -10.63 34.50
C LEU A 21 3.65 -10.84 33.57
N SER A 22 2.75 -9.87 33.53
CA SER A 22 1.83 -9.70 32.41
C SER A 22 2.61 -9.06 31.28
N GLY A 23 2.93 -9.83 30.23
CA GLY A 23 3.54 -9.33 29.01
C GLY A 23 2.60 -8.37 28.28
N ALA A 24 2.64 -7.10 28.66
CA ALA A 24 2.12 -6.02 27.86
C ALA A 24 3.11 -5.81 26.71
N THR A 25 2.76 -6.23 25.51
CA THR A 25 3.39 -5.75 24.27
C THR A 25 3.19 -4.24 24.24
N THR A 26 4.18 -3.50 24.64
CA THR A 26 4.23 -2.04 24.43
C THR A 26 4.31 -1.83 22.93
N MET A 27 3.20 -1.39 22.31
CA MET A 27 3.29 -0.72 21.02
C MET A 27 4.24 0.47 21.22
N SER A 28 5.41 0.39 20.60
CA SER A 28 6.35 1.50 20.54
C SER A 28 5.63 2.65 19.81
N TYR A 29 5.27 3.70 20.53
CA TYR A 29 4.88 4.95 19.91
C TYR A 29 6.07 5.46 19.09
N ALA A 30 5.81 5.85 17.85
CA ALA A 30 6.80 6.46 16.97
C ALA A 30 7.55 7.56 17.73
N ASP A 31 8.85 7.64 17.51
CA ASP A 31 9.68 8.72 18.00
C ASP A 31 9.09 10.06 17.52
N THR A 32 8.46 10.81 18.41
CA THR A 32 7.82 12.10 18.11
C THR A 32 8.82 13.19 17.73
N THR A 33 10.13 12.92 17.88
CA THR A 33 11.20 13.86 17.53
C THR A 33 11.52 13.90 16.04
N ASN A 34 11.23 12.80 15.31
CA ASN A 34 11.37 12.75 13.84
C ASN A 34 10.17 12.03 13.19
N PRO A 35 9.12 12.78 12.78
CA PRO A 35 7.93 12.21 12.17
C PRO A 35 8.19 11.49 10.84
N ASN A 36 9.33 11.71 10.22
CA ASN A 36 9.72 11.07 8.97
C ASN A 36 10.56 9.79 9.16
N ALA A 37 10.91 9.45 10.41
CA ALA A 37 11.61 8.21 10.72
C ALA A 37 10.71 6.97 10.53
N PRO A 38 11.28 5.78 10.32
CA PRO A 38 10.51 4.54 10.33
C PRO A 38 9.77 4.35 11.66
N VAL A 39 8.54 3.81 11.58
CA VAL A 39 7.73 3.58 12.79
C VAL A 39 8.30 2.46 13.64
N SER A 40 8.65 1.34 12.99
CA SER A 40 9.31 0.19 13.60
C SER A 40 9.97 -0.65 12.51
N LEU A 41 10.94 -1.48 12.89
CA LEU A 41 11.54 -2.44 11.98
C LEU A 41 11.41 -3.83 12.60
N ILE A 42 10.65 -4.71 11.96
CA ILE A 42 10.46 -6.10 12.39
C ILE A 42 11.36 -6.99 11.53
N GLU A 43 12.40 -7.54 12.14
CA GLU A 43 13.38 -8.40 11.46
C GLU A 43 12.88 -9.83 11.24
N GLN A 44 11.94 -10.29 12.08
CA GLN A 44 11.35 -11.62 11.96
C GLN A 44 10.46 -11.72 10.73
N TRP A 45 10.39 -12.94 10.15
CA TRP A 45 9.49 -13.21 9.04
C TRP A 45 8.04 -13.21 9.53
N ASP A 46 7.33 -12.12 9.27
CA ASP A 46 5.92 -11.93 9.66
C ASP A 46 4.98 -11.76 8.44
N LYS A 47 5.43 -12.27 7.29
CA LYS A 47 4.70 -12.14 6.03
C LYS A 47 3.57 -13.17 5.90
N THR A 48 2.56 -12.83 5.13
CA THR A 48 1.37 -13.70 4.90
C THR A 48 1.64 -14.83 3.91
N PHE A 49 2.88 -14.99 3.47
CA PHE A 49 3.33 -16.05 2.55
C PHE A 49 4.63 -16.67 3.07
N PRO A 50 4.94 -17.93 2.70
CA PRO A 50 6.15 -18.62 3.18
C PRO A 50 7.42 -18.01 2.59
N GLU A 51 8.50 -18.07 3.35
CA GLU A 51 9.83 -17.69 2.89
C GLU A 51 10.35 -18.65 1.82
N SER A 52 10.93 -18.10 0.74
CA SER A 52 11.53 -18.90 -0.33
C SER A 52 12.97 -19.30 -0.03
N ALA A 53 13.27 -20.59 -0.16
CA ALA A 53 14.64 -21.08 -0.07
C ALA A 53 15.55 -20.64 -1.23
N LYS A 54 15.00 -20.08 -2.32
CA LYS A 54 15.74 -19.66 -3.53
C LYS A 54 16.16 -18.21 -3.50
N VAL A 55 15.72 -17.44 -2.50
CA VAL A 55 15.87 -15.99 -2.45
C VAL A 55 16.54 -15.58 -1.15
N ASP A 56 17.48 -14.63 -1.22
CA ASP A 56 17.96 -13.90 -0.05
C ASP A 56 17.02 -12.72 0.20
N HIS A 57 16.64 -12.50 1.44
CA HIS A 57 15.79 -11.40 1.88
C HIS A 57 16.55 -10.45 2.80
N ARG A 58 16.35 -9.15 2.62
CA ARG A 58 16.87 -8.10 3.51
C ARG A 58 15.84 -7.01 3.71
N LYS A 59 15.60 -6.62 4.95
CA LYS A 59 14.86 -5.40 5.25
C LYS A 59 15.77 -4.19 4.99
N VAL A 60 15.23 -3.17 4.32
CA VAL A 60 16.01 -1.99 3.91
C VAL A 60 15.21 -0.72 4.18
N THR A 61 15.94 0.40 4.29
CA THR A 61 15.36 1.74 4.40
C THR A 61 15.96 2.65 3.34
N PHE A 62 15.14 3.56 2.81
CA PHE A 62 15.55 4.59 1.86
C PHE A 62 14.65 5.82 2.02
N GLN A 63 15.02 6.95 1.45
CA GLN A 63 14.25 8.18 1.59
C GLN A 63 13.69 8.63 0.25
N ASN A 64 12.46 9.17 0.27
CA ASN A 64 11.94 9.90 -0.85
C ASN A 64 12.41 11.38 -0.81
N ARG A 65 12.14 12.15 -1.88
CA ARG A 65 12.57 13.56 -1.97
C ARG A 65 11.94 14.48 -0.91
N TYR A 66 10.90 14.03 -0.22
CA TYR A 66 10.27 14.74 0.90
C TYR A 66 10.93 14.43 2.26
N GLY A 67 12.00 13.62 2.26
CA GLY A 67 12.72 13.22 3.46
C GLY A 67 11.99 12.17 4.31
N ILE A 68 10.92 11.58 3.78
CA ILE A 68 10.22 10.48 4.46
C ILE A 68 11.02 9.19 4.27
N THR A 69 11.33 8.51 5.36
CA THR A 69 12.01 7.22 5.32
C THR A 69 11.02 6.10 4.99
N LEU A 70 11.23 5.45 3.87
CA LEU A 70 10.48 4.29 3.44
C LEU A 70 11.16 3.00 3.93
N VAL A 71 10.35 1.99 4.21
CA VAL A 71 10.83 0.66 4.60
C VAL A 71 10.43 -0.34 3.52
N GLY A 72 11.40 -1.13 3.08
CA GLY A 72 11.20 -2.14 2.06
C GLY A 72 11.81 -3.49 2.42
N ASP A 73 11.36 -4.51 1.72
CA ASP A 73 11.92 -5.85 1.70
C ASP A 73 12.58 -6.06 0.34
N LEU A 74 13.89 -6.18 0.34
CA LEU A 74 14.71 -6.44 -0.84
C LEU A 74 14.92 -7.94 -0.98
N TYR A 75 14.54 -8.48 -2.13
CA TYR A 75 14.68 -9.89 -2.47
C TYR A 75 15.69 -10.07 -3.60
N LEU A 76 16.64 -10.99 -3.42
CA LEU A 76 17.72 -11.25 -4.37
C LEU A 76 17.78 -12.74 -4.69
N PRO A 77 17.86 -13.15 -5.97
CA PRO A 77 18.11 -14.54 -6.32
C PRO A 77 19.40 -15.06 -5.65
N LYS A 78 19.38 -16.24 -5.03
CA LYS A 78 20.60 -16.84 -4.44
C LYS A 78 21.64 -17.24 -5.49
N ASP A 79 21.20 -17.60 -6.67
CA ASP A 79 22.04 -18.03 -7.80
C ASP A 79 22.53 -16.88 -8.71
N ARG A 80 22.42 -15.62 -8.24
CA ARG A 80 22.78 -14.43 -9.03
C ARG A 80 24.25 -14.34 -9.43
N GLY A 81 25.14 -14.94 -8.65
CA GLY A 81 26.60 -14.76 -8.82
C GLY A 81 26.99 -13.28 -8.67
N GLU A 82 27.93 -12.82 -9.48
CA GLU A 82 28.40 -11.41 -9.52
C GLU A 82 27.72 -10.56 -10.61
N ARG A 83 26.72 -11.11 -11.30
CA ARG A 83 26.02 -10.42 -12.39
C ARG A 83 25.15 -9.30 -11.86
N LYS A 84 25.11 -8.19 -12.60
CA LYS A 84 24.07 -7.16 -12.41
C LYS A 84 22.77 -7.63 -13.06
N LEU A 85 21.71 -7.60 -12.29
CA LEU A 85 20.38 -8.06 -12.69
C LEU A 85 19.45 -6.90 -12.99
N ALA A 86 18.41 -7.15 -13.78
CA ALA A 86 17.27 -6.24 -13.86
C ALA A 86 16.53 -6.21 -12.52
N ALA A 87 15.91 -5.06 -12.20
CA ALA A 87 15.23 -4.88 -10.94
C ALA A 87 13.77 -4.44 -11.13
N ILE A 88 12.92 -4.73 -10.13
CA ILE A 88 11.50 -4.38 -10.14
C ILE A 88 11.11 -3.81 -8.78
N ALA A 89 10.58 -2.58 -8.74
CA ALA A 89 9.93 -2.02 -7.57
C ALA A 89 8.45 -2.43 -7.55
N VAL A 90 7.97 -2.92 -6.40
CA VAL A 90 6.62 -3.48 -6.25
C VAL A 90 5.92 -2.82 -5.07
N SER A 91 4.69 -2.35 -5.25
CA SER A 91 3.88 -1.85 -4.13
C SER A 91 2.38 -2.12 -4.31
N GLY A 92 1.64 -2.04 -3.21
CA GLY A 92 0.20 -2.28 -3.14
C GLY A 92 -0.17 -3.63 -2.51
N PRO A 93 -1.45 -3.88 -2.33
CA PRO A 93 -2.62 -3.02 -2.58
C PRO A 93 -2.71 -1.75 -1.72
N PHE A 94 -3.63 -0.85 -2.07
CA PHE A 94 -3.87 0.38 -1.31
C PHE A 94 -4.36 0.05 0.11
N GLY A 95 -3.62 0.51 1.13
CA GLY A 95 -3.87 0.16 2.53
C GLY A 95 -3.34 -1.19 3.01
N ALA A 96 -2.70 -1.95 2.11
CA ALA A 96 -1.91 -3.12 2.48
C ALA A 96 -0.49 -2.74 2.91
N VAL A 97 0.27 -3.72 3.36
CA VAL A 97 1.70 -3.61 3.68
C VAL A 97 2.52 -4.58 2.83
N LYS A 98 3.82 -4.32 2.73
CA LYS A 98 4.78 -5.13 1.96
C LYS A 98 4.85 -6.60 2.39
N GLU A 99 4.40 -6.93 3.58
CA GLU A 99 4.30 -8.29 4.10
C GLU A 99 3.12 -9.10 3.52
N GLN A 100 2.28 -8.46 2.70
CA GLN A 100 1.12 -9.07 2.04
C GLN A 100 1.40 -9.28 0.54
N SER A 101 0.48 -8.89 -0.32
CA SER A 101 0.50 -9.14 -1.77
C SER A 101 1.80 -8.68 -2.46
N SER A 102 2.26 -7.44 -2.22
CA SER A 102 3.45 -6.91 -2.90
C SER A 102 4.71 -7.72 -2.58
N GLY A 103 4.86 -8.19 -1.34
CA GLY A 103 5.98 -9.05 -0.98
C GLY A 103 5.94 -10.42 -1.65
N LEU A 104 4.74 -11.03 -1.78
CA LEU A 104 4.56 -12.28 -2.53
C LEU A 104 4.98 -12.11 -3.99
N TYR A 105 4.52 -11.03 -4.66
CA TYR A 105 4.91 -10.75 -6.04
C TYR A 105 6.42 -10.51 -6.16
N ALA A 106 6.99 -9.72 -5.25
CA ALA A 106 8.43 -9.44 -5.24
C ALA A 106 9.24 -10.72 -5.06
N GLN A 107 8.93 -11.54 -4.04
CA GLN A 107 9.62 -12.81 -3.83
C GLN A 107 9.52 -13.74 -5.03
N THR A 108 8.31 -13.90 -5.60
CA THR A 108 8.10 -14.80 -6.74
C THR A 108 8.84 -14.34 -7.99
N LEU A 109 8.93 -13.02 -8.24
CA LEU A 109 9.71 -12.49 -9.35
C LEU A 109 11.23 -12.58 -9.09
N ALA A 110 11.66 -12.50 -7.82
CA ALA A 110 13.06 -12.73 -7.47
C ALA A 110 13.46 -14.19 -7.74
N GLU A 111 12.59 -15.17 -7.51
CA GLU A 111 12.82 -16.57 -7.91
C GLU A 111 12.99 -16.74 -9.44
N GLN A 112 12.50 -15.78 -10.22
CA GLN A 112 12.62 -15.76 -11.68
C GLN A 112 13.86 -14.99 -12.19
N GLY A 113 14.73 -14.53 -11.27
CA GLY A 113 16.03 -13.94 -11.60
C GLY A 113 16.08 -12.41 -11.58
N PHE A 114 15.11 -11.73 -10.98
CA PHE A 114 15.14 -10.29 -10.78
C PHE A 114 15.61 -9.91 -9.38
N VAL A 115 16.21 -8.74 -9.21
CA VAL A 115 16.25 -8.08 -7.90
C VAL A 115 14.92 -7.37 -7.71
N THR A 116 14.24 -7.60 -6.60
CA THR A 116 12.93 -6.99 -6.38
C THR A 116 12.84 -6.30 -5.03
N LEU A 117 12.10 -5.21 -4.96
CA LEU A 117 11.86 -4.44 -3.76
C LEU A 117 10.36 -4.29 -3.54
N ALA A 118 9.82 -4.90 -2.49
CA ALA A 118 8.48 -4.57 -1.99
C ALA A 118 8.63 -3.52 -0.89
N PHE A 119 7.82 -2.45 -0.91
CA PHE A 119 7.95 -1.38 0.08
C PHE A 119 6.59 -0.92 0.62
N ASP A 120 6.60 -0.46 1.87
CA ASP A 120 5.49 0.27 2.45
C ASP A 120 5.54 1.72 1.95
N PRO A 121 4.40 2.28 1.52
CA PRO A 121 4.37 3.68 1.12
C PRO A 121 4.49 4.63 2.32
N SER A 122 4.83 5.87 2.03
CA SER A 122 4.79 6.96 3.00
C SER A 122 3.50 6.93 3.82
N TYR A 123 3.61 7.19 5.11
CA TYR A 123 2.52 7.28 6.10
C TYR A 123 1.87 5.96 6.53
N THR A 124 2.26 4.82 6.00
CA THR A 124 1.66 3.51 6.29
C THR A 124 2.70 2.44 6.61
N GLY A 125 2.28 1.31 7.15
CA GLY A 125 3.16 0.20 7.50
C GLY A 125 4.30 0.62 8.43
N GLU A 126 5.52 0.19 8.11
CA GLU A 126 6.74 0.55 8.82
C GLU A 126 7.36 1.87 8.33
N SER A 127 6.94 2.40 7.18
CA SER A 127 7.44 3.65 6.64
C SER A 127 7.03 4.85 7.49
N GLY A 128 7.85 5.89 7.47
CA GLY A 128 7.63 7.13 8.20
C GLY A 128 6.52 8.01 7.62
N GLY A 129 6.48 9.24 8.10
CA GLY A 129 5.51 10.26 7.72
C GLY A 129 4.40 10.45 8.74
N TYR A 130 3.97 11.72 8.89
CA TYR A 130 2.90 12.13 9.79
C TYR A 130 1.99 13.15 9.09
N PRO A 131 0.66 13.11 9.29
CA PRO A 131 -0.08 12.13 10.11
C PRO A 131 -0.06 10.72 9.52
N ARG A 132 -0.32 9.72 10.36
CA ARG A 132 -0.37 8.32 9.90
C ARG A 132 -1.68 8.04 9.14
N ASN A 133 -1.65 6.98 8.32
CA ASN A 133 -2.80 6.51 7.55
C ASN A 133 -3.40 7.59 6.67
N VAL A 134 -2.55 8.27 5.93
CA VAL A 134 -2.91 9.15 4.82
C VAL A 134 -2.24 8.64 3.54
N ALA A 135 -2.73 9.12 2.41
CA ALA A 135 -2.12 8.90 1.12
C ALA A 135 -2.25 10.17 0.27
N SER A 136 -1.34 10.35 -0.65
CA SER A 136 -1.31 11.50 -1.56
C SER A 136 -0.85 11.03 -2.95
N PRO A 137 -1.54 11.43 -4.04
CA PRO A 137 -1.14 11.05 -5.39
C PRO A 137 0.31 11.44 -5.70
N ASP A 138 0.75 12.63 -5.30
CA ASP A 138 2.09 13.15 -5.53
C ASP A 138 3.14 12.37 -4.73
N ILE A 139 2.97 12.29 -3.39
CA ILE A 139 3.96 11.67 -2.51
C ILE A 139 4.05 10.16 -2.77
N ASN A 140 2.92 9.49 -2.98
CA ASN A 140 2.95 8.05 -3.21
C ASN A 140 3.42 7.67 -4.64
N THR A 141 3.27 8.53 -5.63
CA THR A 141 3.95 8.37 -6.91
C THR A 141 5.46 8.52 -6.73
N GLU A 142 5.92 9.55 -6.01
CA GLU A 142 7.32 9.76 -5.66
C GLU A 142 7.94 8.56 -4.90
N ASP A 143 7.16 7.84 -4.07
CA ASP A 143 7.66 6.65 -3.38
C ASP A 143 8.15 5.57 -4.36
N PHE A 144 7.58 5.47 -5.57
CA PHE A 144 8.12 4.62 -6.64
C PHE A 144 9.44 5.17 -7.21
N SER A 145 9.52 6.46 -7.50
CA SER A 145 10.79 7.09 -7.96
C SER A 145 11.91 6.90 -6.93
N ALA A 146 11.60 7.03 -5.63
CA ALA A 146 12.56 6.75 -4.55
C ALA A 146 12.98 5.27 -4.49
N ALA A 147 12.08 4.35 -4.78
CA ALA A 147 12.41 2.93 -4.91
C ALA A 147 13.32 2.66 -6.13
N VAL A 148 13.13 3.39 -7.24
CA VAL A 148 14.04 3.37 -8.41
C VAL A 148 15.42 3.91 -8.03
N ASP A 149 15.51 5.01 -7.27
CA ASP A 149 16.78 5.55 -6.75
C ASP A 149 17.50 4.48 -5.93
N PHE A 150 16.81 3.90 -4.96
CA PHE A 150 17.39 2.88 -4.09
C PHE A 150 17.89 1.67 -4.87
N LEU A 151 17.08 1.12 -5.78
CA LEU A 151 17.45 -0.03 -6.62
C LEU A 151 18.63 0.29 -7.52
N GLY A 152 18.66 1.48 -8.15
CA GLY A 152 19.73 1.90 -9.05
C GLY A 152 21.10 2.08 -8.37
N LEU A 153 21.12 2.19 -7.04
CA LEU A 153 22.34 2.27 -6.23
C LEU A 153 22.81 0.90 -5.71
N GLN A 154 22.01 -0.17 -5.86
CA GLN A 154 22.45 -1.51 -5.43
C GLN A 154 23.50 -2.07 -6.38
N LYS A 155 24.55 -2.68 -5.83
CA LYS A 155 25.65 -3.25 -6.62
C LYS A 155 25.20 -4.41 -7.52
N GLU A 156 24.15 -5.13 -7.10
CA GLU A 156 23.54 -6.25 -7.81
C GLU A 156 22.63 -5.81 -8.97
N VAL A 157 22.31 -4.53 -9.09
CA VAL A 157 21.33 -3.99 -10.05
C VAL A 157 22.00 -3.31 -11.24
N ASP A 158 21.52 -3.62 -12.43
CA ASP A 158 21.74 -2.77 -13.60
C ASP A 158 20.67 -1.65 -13.61
N ARG A 159 21.10 -0.43 -13.29
CA ARG A 159 20.19 0.73 -13.17
C ARG A 159 19.50 1.12 -14.48
N ASN A 160 19.95 0.59 -15.61
CA ASN A 160 19.30 0.82 -16.92
C ASN A 160 18.18 -0.20 -17.19
N ARG A 161 17.91 -1.10 -16.25
CA ARG A 161 16.99 -2.23 -16.40
C ARG A 161 16.05 -2.32 -15.19
N ILE A 162 15.37 -1.21 -14.88
CA ILE A 162 14.45 -1.11 -13.74
C ILE A 162 13.02 -1.01 -14.26
N GLY A 163 12.13 -1.82 -13.70
CA GLY A 163 10.69 -1.82 -13.97
C GLY A 163 9.87 -1.57 -12.72
N LEU A 164 8.58 -1.29 -12.92
CA LEU A 164 7.60 -1.11 -11.85
C LEU A 164 6.50 -2.16 -11.94
N LEU A 165 5.97 -2.54 -10.77
CA LEU A 165 4.76 -3.35 -10.65
C LEU A 165 3.85 -2.77 -9.56
N GLY A 166 2.68 -2.29 -9.97
CA GLY A 166 1.66 -1.76 -9.04
C GLY A 166 0.47 -2.69 -8.93
N ILE A 167 0.04 -2.98 -7.69
CA ILE A 167 -1.09 -3.86 -7.41
C ILE A 167 -2.26 -3.03 -6.85
N CYS A 168 -3.48 -3.27 -7.34
CA CYS A 168 -4.68 -2.56 -6.91
C CYS A 168 -4.53 -1.03 -7.09
N GLY A 169 -4.76 -0.22 -6.08
CA GLY A 169 -4.60 1.23 -6.14
C GLY A 169 -3.19 1.70 -6.53
N TRP A 170 -2.18 0.88 -6.28
CA TRP A 170 -0.79 1.18 -6.67
C TRP A 170 -0.53 0.97 -8.16
N GLY A 171 -1.45 0.33 -8.88
CA GLY A 171 -1.40 0.28 -10.34
C GLY A 171 -1.50 1.66 -10.98
N GLY A 172 -2.41 2.51 -10.50
CA GLY A 172 -2.52 3.91 -10.96
C GLY A 172 -1.28 4.74 -10.63
N MET A 173 -0.67 4.56 -9.42
CA MET A 173 0.58 5.23 -9.04
C MET A 173 1.75 4.79 -9.93
N ALA A 174 1.89 3.48 -10.20
CA ALA A 174 2.95 2.95 -11.06
C ALA A 174 2.85 3.47 -12.50
N LEU A 175 1.64 3.61 -13.04
CA LEU A 175 1.42 4.19 -14.36
C LEU A 175 1.71 5.70 -14.38
N ASN A 176 1.38 6.43 -13.31
CA ASN A 176 1.70 7.84 -13.17
C ASN A 176 3.20 8.08 -13.07
N ASP A 177 3.91 7.26 -12.29
CA ASP A 177 5.38 7.31 -12.19
C ASP A 177 6.04 6.97 -13.53
N ALA A 178 5.54 5.95 -14.24
CA ALA A 178 6.03 5.58 -15.57
C ALA A 178 5.85 6.67 -16.63
N ALA A 179 4.92 7.60 -16.46
CA ALA A 179 4.78 8.79 -17.31
C ALA A 179 5.80 9.87 -16.95
N MET A 180 6.35 9.87 -15.75
CA MET A 180 7.21 10.93 -15.22
C MET A 180 8.68 10.49 -15.12
N ASP A 181 8.95 9.29 -14.63
CA ASP A 181 10.31 8.79 -14.38
C ASP A 181 10.89 8.07 -15.62
N THR A 182 11.71 8.75 -16.38
CA THR A 182 12.33 8.22 -17.62
C THR A 182 13.35 7.10 -17.38
N ARG A 183 13.73 6.84 -16.13
CA ARG A 183 14.62 5.74 -15.73
C ARG A 183 13.90 4.39 -15.73
N VAL A 184 12.58 4.42 -15.60
CA VAL A 184 11.72 3.22 -15.69
C VAL A 184 11.68 2.73 -17.12
N LYS A 185 11.87 1.41 -17.33
CA LYS A 185 11.97 0.78 -18.67
C LYS A 185 10.78 -0.11 -19.00
N ALA A 186 10.02 -0.57 -18.02
CA ALA A 186 8.79 -1.33 -18.23
C ALA A 186 7.88 -1.17 -17.00
N VAL A 187 6.58 -1.16 -17.20
CA VAL A 187 5.60 -1.08 -16.11
C VAL A 187 4.55 -2.17 -16.24
N ALA A 188 4.22 -2.81 -15.12
CA ALA A 188 3.12 -3.77 -15.04
C ALA A 188 2.14 -3.39 -13.93
N THR A 189 0.87 -3.76 -14.11
CA THR A 189 -0.17 -3.62 -13.08
C THR A 189 -0.94 -4.91 -12.89
N SER A 190 -1.40 -5.16 -11.66
CA SER A 190 -2.30 -6.26 -11.33
C SER A 190 -3.56 -5.73 -10.66
N VAL A 191 -4.74 -6.09 -11.18
CA VAL A 191 -6.07 -5.65 -10.70
C VAL A 191 -6.13 -4.18 -10.32
N MET A 192 -5.61 -3.32 -11.19
CA MET A 192 -5.39 -1.90 -10.91
C MET A 192 -6.68 -1.13 -10.61
N TYR A 193 -6.50 -0.07 -9.79
CA TYR A 193 -7.39 1.08 -9.71
C TYR A 193 -6.68 2.36 -10.15
N ASP A 194 -7.44 3.29 -10.66
CA ASP A 194 -7.12 4.71 -10.57
C ASP A 194 -7.78 5.26 -9.29
N MET A 195 -6.98 5.42 -8.23
CA MET A 195 -7.49 5.87 -6.93
C MET A 195 -8.05 7.30 -6.96
N SER A 196 -7.54 8.15 -7.84
CA SER A 196 -8.09 9.50 -8.02
C SER A 196 -9.48 9.47 -8.64
N ARG A 197 -9.68 8.60 -9.64
CA ARG A 197 -11.00 8.37 -10.23
C ARG A 197 -11.94 7.68 -9.24
N ALA A 198 -11.47 6.66 -8.52
CA ALA A 198 -12.26 5.95 -7.52
C ALA A 198 -12.80 6.90 -6.43
N MET A 199 -11.95 7.76 -5.87
CA MET A 199 -12.35 8.73 -4.84
C MET A 199 -13.09 9.94 -5.43
N GLY A 200 -12.73 10.37 -6.63
CA GLY A 200 -13.33 11.55 -7.28
C GLY A 200 -14.68 11.29 -7.93
N HIS A 201 -14.91 10.07 -8.41
CA HIS A 201 -16.10 9.71 -9.18
C HIS A 201 -16.88 8.53 -8.58
N GLY A 202 -16.38 7.95 -7.48
CA GLY A 202 -16.94 6.77 -6.83
C GLY A 202 -16.82 5.50 -7.67
N VAL A 203 -16.84 4.36 -6.98
CA VAL A 203 -16.80 3.04 -7.61
C VAL A 203 -18.22 2.51 -7.73
N GLY A 204 -18.63 2.19 -8.94
CA GLY A 204 -19.90 1.55 -9.24
C GLY A 204 -19.71 0.17 -9.87
N ASP A 205 -20.78 -0.39 -10.37
CA ASP A 205 -20.75 -1.68 -11.07
C ASP A 205 -20.27 -1.46 -12.52
N GLY A 206 -18.95 -1.65 -12.73
CA GLY A 206 -18.27 -1.49 -14.02
C GLY A 206 -18.21 -0.06 -14.57
N LYS A 207 -18.45 0.97 -13.74
CA LYS A 207 -18.43 2.39 -14.15
C LYS A 207 -18.31 3.33 -12.95
N ASP A 208 -18.07 4.61 -13.23
CA ASP A 208 -18.14 5.68 -12.24
C ASP A 208 -19.55 5.81 -11.66
N ARG A 209 -19.64 6.09 -10.36
CA ARG A 209 -20.90 6.14 -9.62
C ARG A 209 -21.43 7.58 -9.49
N TYR A 210 -20.57 8.55 -9.22
CA TYR A 210 -21.00 9.90 -8.85
C TYR A 210 -21.42 10.74 -10.07
N THR A 211 -22.56 11.38 -9.95
CA THR A 211 -22.87 12.58 -10.74
C THR A 211 -22.04 13.78 -10.25
N THR A 212 -22.09 14.89 -10.98
CA THR A 212 -21.46 16.15 -10.52
C THR A 212 -22.05 16.62 -9.18
N ALA A 213 -23.36 16.41 -8.95
CA ALA A 213 -24.02 16.75 -7.70
C ALA A 213 -23.53 15.88 -6.54
N ASP A 214 -23.41 14.56 -6.75
CA ASP A 214 -22.87 13.62 -5.75
C ASP A 214 -21.44 13.97 -5.36
N ARG A 215 -20.58 14.19 -6.36
CA ARG A 215 -19.20 14.63 -6.11
C ARG A 215 -19.17 15.91 -5.27
N ARG A 216 -20.05 16.87 -5.53
CA ARG A 216 -20.11 18.10 -4.75
C ARG A 216 -20.58 17.86 -3.32
N ALA A 217 -21.55 16.97 -3.12
CA ALA A 217 -22.01 16.58 -1.79
C ALA A 217 -20.89 15.89 -0.99
N VAL A 218 -20.11 14.99 -1.63
CA VAL A 218 -18.94 14.35 -1.03
C VAL A 218 -17.89 15.40 -0.61
N LEU A 219 -17.58 16.37 -1.47
CA LEU A 219 -16.64 17.46 -1.13
C LEU A 219 -17.16 18.29 0.06
N GLN A 220 -18.45 18.59 0.13
CA GLN A 220 -19.04 19.30 1.28
C GLN A 220 -18.91 18.49 2.57
N TYR A 221 -19.19 17.19 2.53
CA TYR A 221 -19.05 16.29 3.66
C TYR A 221 -17.60 16.25 4.18
N LEU A 222 -16.63 16.06 3.30
CA LEU A 222 -15.20 16.02 3.65
C LEU A 222 -14.69 17.37 4.17
N ASN A 223 -15.13 18.49 3.60
CA ASN A 223 -14.74 19.82 4.08
C ASN A 223 -15.38 20.15 5.44
N ALA A 224 -16.59 19.65 5.72
CA ALA A 224 -17.16 19.76 7.06
C ALA A 224 -16.35 18.98 8.10
N GLN A 225 -15.81 17.79 7.73
CA GLN A 225 -14.89 17.05 8.60
C GLN A 225 -13.59 17.82 8.84
N ARG A 226 -13.03 18.51 7.83
CA ARG A 226 -11.82 19.35 8.03
C ARG A 226 -12.00 20.41 9.10
N TRP A 227 -13.19 21.04 9.19
CA TRP A 227 -13.49 22.00 10.26
C TRP A 227 -13.44 21.36 11.64
N LYS A 228 -13.96 20.13 11.78
CA LYS A 228 -13.92 19.38 13.04
C LYS A 228 -12.49 19.01 13.42
N ASP A 229 -11.73 18.48 12.46
CA ASP A 229 -10.31 18.12 12.67
C ASP A 229 -9.48 19.33 13.10
N ALA A 230 -9.64 20.46 12.42
CA ALA A 230 -8.93 21.70 12.75
C ALA A 230 -9.32 22.25 14.14
N ALA A 231 -10.60 22.19 14.50
CA ALA A 231 -11.08 22.63 15.81
C ALA A 231 -10.58 21.75 16.95
N ASN A 232 -10.43 20.44 16.70
CA ASN A 232 -10.00 19.47 17.70
C ASN A 232 -8.48 19.28 17.75
N GLY A 233 -7.73 19.75 16.76
CA GLY A 233 -6.30 19.50 16.60
C GLY A 233 -5.96 18.02 16.35
N THR A 234 -6.91 17.23 15.82
CA THR A 234 -6.76 15.79 15.57
C THR A 234 -7.34 15.42 14.21
N PHE A 235 -6.98 14.25 13.72
CA PHE A 235 -7.48 13.72 12.47
C PHE A 235 -8.43 12.55 12.75
N ALA A 236 -9.69 12.69 12.36
CA ALA A 236 -10.69 11.64 12.55
C ALA A 236 -10.39 10.42 11.65
N PRO A 237 -10.56 9.19 12.15
CA PRO A 237 -10.48 8.00 11.32
C PRO A 237 -11.71 7.85 10.40
N GLY A 238 -11.51 7.27 9.20
CA GLY A 238 -12.58 6.99 8.25
C GLY A 238 -12.19 6.02 7.15
N GLY A 239 -13.17 5.48 6.46
CA GLY A 239 -12.98 4.77 5.19
C GLY A 239 -12.68 5.75 4.07
N HIS A 240 -12.09 5.26 3.00
CA HIS A 240 -11.88 6.07 1.78
C HIS A 240 -13.08 6.03 0.84
N ASP A 241 -13.95 5.03 0.98
CA ASP A 241 -15.18 4.91 0.19
C ASP A 241 -16.27 5.75 0.83
N ILE A 242 -16.82 6.67 0.06
CA ILE A 242 -17.87 7.55 0.50
C ILE A 242 -19.13 7.22 -0.29
N TYR A 243 -20.24 7.08 0.39
CA TYR A 243 -21.50 6.66 -0.21
C TYR A 243 -22.45 7.84 -0.28
N VAL A 244 -23.10 7.98 -1.44
CA VAL A 244 -24.20 8.90 -1.64
C VAL A 244 -25.44 8.07 -1.94
N ASP A 245 -26.50 8.23 -1.15
CA ASP A 245 -27.75 7.54 -1.36
C ASP A 245 -28.63 8.26 -2.41
N ASP A 246 -29.74 7.65 -2.81
CA ASP A 246 -30.66 8.19 -3.82
C ASP A 246 -31.33 9.54 -3.41
N LYS A 247 -31.20 9.93 -2.15
CA LYS A 247 -31.66 11.20 -1.59
C LYS A 247 -30.56 12.24 -1.51
N GLY A 248 -29.32 11.89 -1.91
CA GLY A 248 -28.15 12.76 -1.83
C GLY A 248 -27.52 12.82 -0.43
N ASN A 249 -27.89 11.94 0.51
CA ASN A 249 -27.23 11.88 1.81
C ASN A 249 -25.87 11.21 1.68
N VAL A 250 -24.86 11.83 2.29
CA VAL A 250 -23.49 11.35 2.24
C VAL A 250 -23.14 10.63 3.55
N SER A 251 -22.51 9.48 3.43
CA SER A 251 -22.00 8.70 4.56
C SER A 251 -20.66 8.06 4.23
N ALA A 252 -19.85 7.83 5.26
CA ALA A 252 -18.61 7.07 5.18
C ALA A 252 -18.54 6.11 6.37
N ALA A 253 -17.90 4.95 6.18
CA ALA A 253 -17.61 4.05 7.27
C ALA A 253 -16.51 4.64 8.18
N ALA A 254 -16.56 4.34 9.47
CA ALA A 254 -15.49 4.73 10.41
C ALA A 254 -14.19 3.91 10.21
N ARG A 255 -14.25 2.80 9.49
CA ARG A 255 -13.13 1.88 9.21
C ARG A 255 -13.21 1.41 7.75
N ILE A 256 -12.10 0.90 7.22
CA ILE A 256 -12.05 0.33 5.87
C ILE A 256 -12.98 -0.89 5.77
N LEU A 257 -12.81 -1.84 6.68
CA LEU A 257 -13.62 -3.06 6.75
C LEU A 257 -14.27 -3.19 8.12
N PRO A 258 -15.49 -3.73 8.22
CA PRO A 258 -16.16 -3.95 9.47
C PRO A 258 -15.41 -4.98 10.34
N GLU A 259 -15.68 -4.99 11.65
CA GLU A 259 -15.11 -6.00 12.55
C GLU A 259 -15.72 -7.38 12.33
N THR A 260 -16.98 -7.42 11.98
CA THR A 260 -17.72 -8.63 11.62
C THR A 260 -18.47 -8.43 10.32
N LEU A 261 -18.52 -9.48 9.51
CA LEU A 261 -19.23 -9.45 8.24
C LEU A 261 -20.75 -9.39 8.48
N PRO A 262 -21.50 -8.49 7.83
CA PRO A 262 -22.96 -8.48 7.92
C PRO A 262 -23.57 -9.78 7.37
N ALA A 263 -24.82 -10.10 7.74
CA ALA A 263 -25.46 -11.35 7.36
C ALA A 263 -25.60 -11.54 5.83
N ASN A 264 -25.81 -10.44 5.10
CA ASN A 264 -25.91 -10.45 3.64
C ASN A 264 -24.90 -9.42 3.07
N PRO A 265 -23.61 -9.76 3.03
CA PRO A 265 -22.59 -8.83 2.57
C PRO A 265 -22.65 -8.67 1.05
N ASN A 266 -22.32 -7.48 0.58
CA ASN A 266 -21.97 -7.29 -0.83
C ASN A 266 -20.79 -8.24 -1.18
N PRO A 267 -20.80 -8.91 -2.35
CA PRO A 267 -19.73 -9.83 -2.75
C PRO A 267 -18.32 -9.21 -2.66
N VAL A 268 -18.14 -7.98 -3.10
CA VAL A 268 -16.84 -7.28 -3.04
C VAL A 268 -16.41 -7.05 -1.59
N LEU A 269 -17.32 -6.63 -0.70
CA LEU A 269 -17.02 -6.51 0.73
C LEU A 269 -16.58 -7.86 1.32
N LYS A 270 -17.25 -8.96 0.94
CA LYS A 270 -16.91 -10.29 1.40
C LYS A 270 -15.52 -10.71 0.95
N GLU A 271 -15.16 -10.50 -0.33
CA GLU A 271 -13.84 -10.80 -0.87
C GLU A 271 -12.72 -10.10 -0.10
N PHE A 272 -12.86 -8.80 0.15
CA PHE A 272 -11.89 -8.02 0.92
C PHE A 272 -11.86 -8.43 2.40
N PHE A 273 -13.02 -8.71 3.01
CA PHE A 273 -13.09 -9.19 4.39
C PHE A 273 -12.38 -10.54 4.56
N ASP A 274 -12.64 -11.50 3.67
CA ASP A 274 -12.04 -12.83 3.70
C ASP A 274 -10.52 -12.79 3.53
N TYR A 275 -10.00 -11.77 2.84
CA TYR A 275 -8.56 -11.57 2.73
C TYR A 275 -8.00 -10.80 3.94
N TYR A 276 -8.44 -9.59 4.18
CA TYR A 276 -7.80 -8.70 5.15
C TYR A 276 -8.16 -8.96 6.61
N ARG A 277 -9.35 -9.47 6.90
CA ARG A 277 -9.84 -9.68 8.27
C ARG A 277 -9.68 -11.12 8.76
N MET A 278 -9.43 -12.07 7.86
CA MET A 278 -9.26 -13.48 8.16
C MET A 278 -7.77 -13.89 8.01
N PRO A 279 -7.36 -15.06 8.55
CA PRO A 279 -5.94 -15.49 8.51
C PRO A 279 -5.29 -15.54 7.12
N ARG A 280 -6.09 -15.56 6.06
CA ARG A 280 -5.64 -15.63 4.68
C ARG A 280 -4.64 -14.52 4.31
N GLY A 281 -4.89 -13.31 4.73
CA GLY A 281 -4.04 -12.16 4.40
C GLY A 281 -4.04 -11.08 5.49
N PHE A 282 -4.55 -11.39 6.71
CA PHE A 282 -4.51 -10.47 7.83
C PHE A 282 -3.07 -10.08 8.18
N HIS A 283 -2.83 -8.78 8.35
CA HIS A 283 -1.58 -8.28 8.88
C HIS A 283 -1.81 -7.10 9.83
N ALA A 284 -1.15 -7.14 11.00
CA ALA A 284 -1.39 -6.17 12.08
C ALA A 284 -1.07 -4.72 11.69
N ARG A 285 -0.13 -4.48 10.77
CA ARG A 285 0.26 -3.14 10.29
C ARG A 285 -0.55 -2.66 9.08
N SER A 286 -1.36 -3.53 8.47
CA SER A 286 -2.20 -3.15 7.32
C SER A 286 -3.39 -2.30 7.76
N VAL A 287 -3.56 -1.14 7.13
CA VAL A 287 -4.72 -0.25 7.37
C VAL A 287 -6.02 -0.99 7.06
N ASN A 288 -6.03 -1.81 6.00
CA ASN A 288 -7.20 -2.60 5.62
C ASN A 288 -7.55 -3.69 6.64
N SER A 289 -6.56 -4.26 7.33
CA SER A 289 -6.80 -5.32 8.31
C SER A 289 -7.28 -4.80 9.66
N THR A 290 -6.74 -3.67 10.12
CA THR A 290 -6.90 -3.26 11.53
C THR A 290 -7.43 -1.86 11.71
N GLY A 291 -7.43 -1.01 10.66
CA GLY A 291 -7.54 0.42 10.86
C GLY A 291 -8.54 1.13 9.97
N ALA A 292 -8.26 2.42 9.89
CA ALA A 292 -8.94 3.39 9.06
C ALA A 292 -7.91 4.33 8.47
N TRP A 293 -8.26 4.95 7.35
CA TRP A 293 -7.56 6.12 6.85
C TRP A 293 -7.90 7.35 7.69
N ASN A 294 -7.18 8.42 7.51
CA ASN A 294 -7.64 9.74 7.89
C ASN A 294 -8.89 10.07 7.07
N ALA A 295 -10.00 10.44 7.73
CA ALA A 295 -11.31 10.60 7.09
C ALA A 295 -11.33 11.64 5.96
N THR A 296 -10.39 12.60 5.95
CA THR A 296 -10.27 13.63 4.91
C THR A 296 -9.25 13.29 3.82
N MET A 297 -8.59 12.13 3.92
CA MET A 297 -7.58 11.67 2.95
C MET A 297 -8.10 11.65 1.49
N PRO A 298 -9.37 11.29 1.19
CA PRO A 298 -9.87 11.28 -0.18
C PRO A 298 -9.73 12.63 -0.90
N LEU A 299 -9.75 13.75 -0.17
CA LEU A 299 -9.59 15.10 -0.76
C LEU A 299 -8.29 15.25 -1.57
N SER A 300 -7.22 14.58 -1.16
CA SER A 300 -5.93 14.66 -1.87
C SER A 300 -6.00 14.03 -3.27
N PHE A 301 -6.88 13.05 -3.47
CA PHE A 301 -7.05 12.36 -4.74
C PHE A 301 -8.11 12.99 -5.64
N MET A 302 -9.17 13.56 -5.06
CA MET A 302 -10.35 14.00 -5.81
C MET A 302 -10.06 15.02 -6.91
N ASN A 303 -9.01 15.84 -6.78
CA ASN A 303 -8.63 16.87 -7.76
C ASN A 303 -7.23 16.66 -8.36
N MET A 304 -6.63 15.48 -8.16
CA MET A 304 -5.29 15.13 -8.64
C MET A 304 -5.37 13.86 -9.51
N PRO A 305 -5.90 13.93 -10.74
CA PRO A 305 -6.11 12.74 -11.56
C PRO A 305 -4.77 12.11 -11.96
N LEU A 306 -4.53 10.88 -11.49
CA LEU A 306 -3.28 10.12 -11.68
C LEU A 306 -2.97 9.84 -13.16
N LEU A 307 -3.98 9.53 -13.96
CA LEU A 307 -3.78 9.10 -15.34
C LEU A 307 -3.89 10.23 -16.37
N SER A 308 -3.75 11.49 -15.95
CA SER A 308 -3.80 12.65 -16.85
C SER A 308 -2.75 12.59 -17.97
N TYR A 309 -1.60 11.99 -17.70
CA TYR A 309 -0.49 11.83 -18.64
C TYR A 309 -0.31 10.38 -19.11
N ALA A 310 -1.34 9.55 -19.00
CA ALA A 310 -1.27 8.14 -19.43
C ALA A 310 -0.87 7.99 -20.91
N SER A 311 -1.25 8.95 -21.78
CA SER A 311 -0.85 8.96 -23.18
C SER A 311 0.65 9.19 -23.41
N GLU A 312 1.38 9.66 -22.40
CA GLU A 312 2.83 9.86 -22.42
C GLU A 312 3.61 8.64 -21.92
N VAL A 313 2.94 7.63 -21.36
CA VAL A 313 3.55 6.33 -21.04
C VAL A 313 3.87 5.62 -22.35
N THR A 314 5.12 5.70 -22.81
CA THR A 314 5.59 5.13 -24.09
C THR A 314 6.38 3.85 -23.93
N ILE A 315 6.74 3.47 -22.71
CA ILE A 315 7.47 2.25 -22.37
C ILE A 315 6.57 1.00 -22.44
N PRO A 316 7.15 -0.19 -22.63
CA PRO A 316 6.39 -1.44 -22.57
C PRO A 316 5.51 -1.52 -21.32
N THR A 317 4.22 -1.85 -21.51
CA THR A 317 3.21 -1.84 -20.45
C THR A 317 2.37 -3.10 -20.45
N LEU A 318 2.28 -3.76 -19.29
CA LEU A 318 1.42 -4.92 -19.06
C LEU A 318 0.33 -4.58 -18.05
N ILE A 319 -0.93 -4.73 -18.43
CA ILE A 319 -2.07 -4.61 -17.51
C ILE A 319 -2.70 -5.98 -17.33
N VAL A 320 -2.76 -6.48 -16.09
CA VAL A 320 -3.41 -7.73 -15.73
C VAL A 320 -4.62 -7.44 -14.86
N THR A 321 -5.76 -8.06 -15.16
CA THR A 321 -6.97 -7.95 -14.34
C THR A 321 -7.76 -9.24 -14.35
N GLY A 322 -8.64 -9.42 -13.35
CA GLY A 322 -9.55 -10.56 -13.32
C GLY A 322 -10.79 -10.33 -14.16
N GLU A 323 -11.30 -11.39 -14.79
CA GLU A 323 -12.54 -11.36 -15.57
C GLU A 323 -13.72 -10.89 -14.72
N GLN A 324 -13.79 -11.34 -13.46
CA GLN A 324 -14.85 -11.03 -12.50
C GLN A 324 -14.45 -9.91 -11.53
N ALA A 325 -13.29 -9.25 -11.72
CA ALA A 325 -12.89 -8.16 -10.86
C ALA A 325 -13.81 -6.94 -11.05
N HIS A 326 -14.42 -6.48 -9.97
CA HIS A 326 -15.26 -5.27 -9.98
C HIS A 326 -14.48 -4.01 -10.43
N SER A 327 -13.15 -4.03 -10.31
CA SER A 327 -12.22 -2.98 -10.76
C SER A 327 -11.79 -3.10 -12.23
N ARG A 328 -12.29 -4.10 -12.98
CA ARG A 328 -11.83 -4.42 -14.34
C ARG A 328 -11.88 -3.20 -15.28
N TYR A 329 -12.91 -2.38 -15.18
CA TYR A 329 -13.08 -1.21 -16.03
C TYR A 329 -11.96 -0.17 -15.90
N PHE A 330 -11.32 -0.06 -14.72
CA PHE A 330 -10.13 0.79 -14.56
C PHE A 330 -8.96 0.30 -15.44
N ALA A 331 -8.74 -1.02 -15.45
CA ALA A 331 -7.69 -1.64 -16.26
C ALA A 331 -7.95 -1.46 -17.76
N GLU A 332 -9.20 -1.67 -18.22
CA GLU A 332 -9.59 -1.52 -19.62
C GLU A 332 -9.48 -0.07 -20.10
N ASP A 333 -9.86 0.91 -19.26
CA ASP A 333 -9.78 2.32 -19.61
C ASP A 333 -8.33 2.84 -19.56
N ALA A 334 -7.53 2.41 -18.57
CA ALA A 334 -6.10 2.70 -18.55
C ALA A 334 -5.39 2.13 -19.79
N PHE A 335 -5.70 0.88 -20.17
CA PHE A 335 -5.15 0.28 -21.40
C PHE A 335 -5.46 1.10 -22.65
N LYS A 336 -6.66 1.66 -22.77
CA LYS A 336 -7.01 2.54 -23.89
C LYS A 336 -6.21 3.84 -23.87
N ALA A 337 -6.02 4.43 -22.67
CA ALA A 337 -5.40 5.73 -22.48
C ALA A 337 -3.87 5.72 -22.68
N ILE A 338 -3.18 4.60 -22.34
CA ILE A 338 -1.73 4.48 -22.42
C ILE A 338 -1.22 4.64 -23.85
N GLY A 339 -0.20 5.50 -24.03
CA GLY A 339 0.39 5.81 -25.33
C GLY A 339 1.37 4.77 -25.89
N SER A 340 1.82 3.81 -25.06
CA SER A 340 2.74 2.76 -25.50
C SER A 340 2.18 1.95 -26.68
N LYS A 341 3.02 1.67 -27.65
CA LYS A 341 2.75 0.74 -28.75
C LYS A 341 2.99 -0.73 -28.33
N GLU A 342 3.82 -0.94 -27.32
CA GLU A 342 4.16 -2.22 -26.74
C GLU A 342 3.35 -2.44 -25.46
N LYS A 343 2.03 -2.55 -25.58
CA LYS A 343 1.13 -2.76 -24.44
C LYS A 343 0.26 -4.00 -24.59
N ALA A 344 0.01 -4.67 -23.46
CA ALA A 344 -0.87 -5.84 -23.41
C ALA A 344 -1.85 -5.74 -22.24
N LEU A 345 -3.09 -6.18 -22.49
CA LEU A 345 -4.12 -6.39 -21.47
C LEU A 345 -4.38 -7.88 -21.34
N VAL A 346 -4.17 -8.42 -20.15
CA VAL A 346 -4.43 -9.83 -19.81
C VAL A 346 -5.61 -9.89 -18.85
N ILE A 347 -6.68 -10.53 -19.29
CA ILE A 347 -7.87 -10.78 -18.46
C ILE A 347 -7.82 -12.24 -18.00
N VAL A 348 -7.66 -12.46 -16.69
CA VAL A 348 -7.52 -13.78 -16.08
C VAL A 348 -8.91 -14.41 -15.94
N PRO A 349 -9.20 -15.53 -16.63
CA PRO A 349 -10.55 -16.13 -16.60
C PRO A 349 -11.01 -16.52 -15.20
N GLY A 350 -12.25 -16.19 -14.87
CA GLY A 350 -12.90 -16.53 -13.61
C GLY A 350 -12.24 -15.93 -12.35
N ALA A 351 -11.24 -15.05 -12.48
CA ALA A 351 -10.61 -14.40 -11.34
C ALA A 351 -11.39 -13.16 -10.90
N ASN A 352 -11.66 -13.04 -9.60
CA ASN A 352 -12.09 -11.81 -8.99
C ASN A 352 -10.89 -10.90 -8.64
N HIS A 353 -11.13 -9.78 -7.96
CA HIS A 353 -10.08 -8.84 -7.63
C HIS A 353 -9.04 -9.44 -6.65
N VAL A 354 -9.49 -10.09 -5.60
CA VAL A 354 -8.67 -10.61 -4.50
C VAL A 354 -7.96 -11.93 -4.86
N ASP A 355 -8.46 -12.66 -5.85
CA ASP A 355 -7.79 -13.85 -6.38
C ASP A 355 -6.38 -13.56 -6.92
N LEU A 356 -6.10 -12.28 -7.26
CA LEU A 356 -4.79 -11.84 -7.71
C LEU A 356 -3.94 -11.20 -6.59
N TYR A 357 -4.27 -11.43 -5.31
CA TYR A 357 -3.50 -10.91 -4.17
C TYR A 357 -2.49 -11.92 -3.60
N ASP A 358 -2.92 -13.17 -3.38
CA ASP A 358 -2.15 -14.17 -2.63
C ASP A 358 -1.94 -15.48 -3.37
N ASN A 359 -2.46 -15.59 -4.58
CA ASN A 359 -2.40 -16.81 -5.40
C ASN A 359 -3.04 -18.05 -4.76
N ALA A 360 -3.87 -17.91 -3.71
CA ALA A 360 -4.54 -19.04 -3.07
C ALA A 360 -5.38 -19.86 -4.07
N ALA A 361 -5.96 -19.20 -5.06
CA ALA A 361 -6.70 -19.83 -6.16
C ALA A 361 -5.82 -20.22 -7.36
N GLY A 362 -4.51 -20.05 -7.30
CA GLY A 362 -3.58 -20.36 -8.40
C GLY A 362 -3.77 -19.49 -9.65
N LYS A 363 -4.36 -18.30 -9.52
CA LYS A 363 -4.78 -17.47 -10.66
C LYS A 363 -3.82 -16.33 -11.01
N ILE A 364 -2.84 -16.02 -10.17
CA ILE A 364 -1.86 -14.96 -10.50
C ILE A 364 -0.98 -15.47 -11.66
N PRO A 365 -0.96 -14.79 -12.81
CA PRO A 365 -0.18 -15.25 -13.97
C PRO A 365 1.30 -14.83 -13.83
N PHE A 366 2.00 -15.34 -12.80
CA PHE A 366 3.41 -15.00 -12.54
C PHE A 366 4.33 -15.26 -13.72
N ALA A 367 4.07 -16.32 -14.49
CA ALA A 367 4.85 -16.59 -15.70
C ALA A 367 4.73 -15.46 -16.73
N THR A 368 3.54 -14.87 -16.88
CA THR A 368 3.29 -13.74 -17.77
C THR A 368 4.04 -12.49 -17.32
N PHE A 369 3.99 -12.16 -16.03
CA PHE A 369 4.77 -11.05 -15.46
C PHE A 369 6.28 -11.26 -15.65
N ALA A 370 6.78 -12.44 -15.30
CA ALA A 370 8.19 -12.76 -15.47
C ALA A 370 8.65 -12.69 -16.93
N GLN A 371 7.87 -13.23 -17.86
CA GLN A 371 8.17 -13.17 -19.29
C GLN A 371 8.15 -11.74 -19.81
N PHE A 372 7.18 -10.94 -19.41
CA PHE A 372 7.09 -9.52 -19.76
C PHE A 372 8.35 -8.76 -19.35
N PHE A 373 8.77 -8.86 -18.08
CA PHE A 373 9.95 -8.16 -17.60
C PHE A 373 11.25 -8.74 -18.21
N LYS A 374 11.36 -10.05 -18.41
CA LYS A 374 12.53 -10.66 -19.11
C LYS A 374 12.68 -10.14 -20.54
N THR A 375 11.57 -9.88 -21.21
CA THR A 375 11.58 -9.38 -22.58
C THR A 375 11.97 -7.90 -22.66
N ASN A 376 11.52 -7.09 -21.70
CA ASN A 376 11.57 -5.64 -21.77
C ASN A 376 12.65 -4.98 -20.89
N LEU A 377 13.25 -5.72 -19.95
CA LEU A 377 14.38 -5.27 -19.13
C LEU A 377 15.68 -5.95 -19.57
N LYS A 378 16.07 -5.74 -20.85
CA LYS A 378 17.29 -6.33 -21.45
C LYS A 378 18.48 -5.39 -21.32
#